data_4b1df864f227a8715945383bec585d55
#
_entry.id   4b1df864f227a8715945383bec585d55
#
_cell.length_a   1.000
_cell.length_b   1.000
_cell.length_c   1.000
_cell.angle_alpha   90.00
_cell.angle_beta   90.00
_cell.angle_gamma   90.00
#
_symmetry.space_group_name_H-M   'P 1'
#
loop_
_entity.id
_entity.type
_entity.pdbx_description
1 polymer ?
#
loop_
_entity_poly.entity_id
_entity_poly.type
_entity_poly.pdbx_seq_one_letter_code
_entity_poly.pdbx_strand_id
1 'polypeptide(L)'
;SNQEAAFSGGYTAFIPTATGFTMTVDDSNYNRNGDTYVYIAIRRPMKTPEAGTEVFGMATATNTDPLFVTGLVTDLGFYKYLVNTGGVNFGTRLLEGTQLDTGTAAAEVTQTAQKFDYQNGFRDEPSPFASTQFIGYGFKRATGFMDVVAYTGNSTAGTTQAHNLGVVPELMIVKQRPYSSSWTVYNKDIGAANKLVLNSTAALASATSAWNSTAPTATVFTLGSLNDTNENPLAFIAYLFATVAGVSKVGSYTGTAATLNVDCGFTAGARFILIKRTDSTGDWYVWDTTQGIVAGNSPFWQLNGGTAQVTNTDYIDPLNAGFTATSNGSSTINVNGGT
;
A
#
# COMPACT_ATOMS: atom_id res chain seq x y z
N SER A 1 23.18 37.02 14.13
CA SER A 1 21.90 37.23 13.42
C SER A 1 21.57 35.91 12.69
N ASN A 2 20.59 35.19 13.19
CA ASN A 2 19.98 34.09 12.44
C ASN A 2 19.26 34.68 11.22
N GLN A 3 19.90 34.62 10.07
CA GLN A 3 19.18 34.80 8.81
C GLN A 3 18.67 33.43 8.40
N GLU A 4 17.36 33.19 8.45
CA GLU A 4 16.74 32.13 7.71
C GLU A 4 16.94 32.41 6.21
N ALA A 5 17.93 31.78 5.62
CA ALA A 5 18.02 31.72 4.17
C ALA A 5 16.86 30.84 3.67
N ALA A 6 16.06 31.36 2.74
CA ALA A 6 15.05 30.55 2.07
C ALA A 6 15.69 29.26 1.52
N PHE A 7 15.07 28.13 1.79
CA PHE A 7 15.50 26.83 1.25
C PHE A 7 15.50 26.93 -0.29
N SER A 8 16.68 27.01 -0.91
CA SER A 8 16.77 27.06 -2.35
C SER A 8 16.45 25.65 -2.89
N GLY A 9 15.29 25.52 -3.52
CA GLY A 9 14.83 24.26 -4.06
C GLY A 9 15.83 23.63 -5.04
N GLY A 10 16.07 22.33 -4.89
CA GLY A 10 16.87 21.52 -5.82
C GLY A 10 17.89 20.58 -5.18
N TYR A 11 18.13 20.65 -3.87
CA TYR A 11 19.05 19.73 -3.18
C TYR A 11 18.28 18.79 -2.25
N THR A 12 18.20 17.52 -2.61
CA THR A 12 17.81 16.47 -1.67
C THR A 12 19.06 16.07 -0.87
N ALA A 13 19.35 16.80 0.20
CA ALA A 13 20.51 16.51 1.06
C ALA A 13 20.31 15.26 1.92
N PHE A 14 19.06 14.97 2.25
CA PHE A 14 18.66 13.87 3.14
C PHE A 14 17.55 13.05 2.50
N ILE A 15 17.68 11.73 2.57
CA ILE A 15 16.60 10.80 2.22
C ILE A 15 16.20 10.04 3.49
N PRO A 16 14.93 10.10 3.93
CA PRO A 16 14.45 9.26 5.03
C PRO A 16 14.57 7.77 4.68
N THR A 17 14.94 6.97 5.65
CA THR A 17 14.96 5.50 5.57
C THR A 17 14.06 4.92 6.66
N ALA A 18 13.82 3.60 6.62
CA ALA A 18 13.03 2.93 7.65
C ALA A 18 13.62 3.09 9.06
N THR A 19 14.94 3.21 9.18
CA THR A 19 15.69 3.22 10.45
C THR A 19 16.40 4.54 10.74
N GLY A 20 16.34 5.53 9.84
CA GLY A 20 17.07 6.79 10.00
C GLY A 20 16.97 7.66 8.76
N PHE A 21 18.12 8.14 8.28
CA PHE A 21 18.23 8.93 7.05
C PHE A 21 19.58 8.67 6.37
N THR A 22 19.63 8.89 5.05
CA THR A 22 20.86 8.85 4.26
C THR A 22 21.22 10.26 3.81
N MET A 23 22.49 10.60 3.93
CA MET A 23 23.07 11.82 3.34
C MET A 23 23.38 11.53 1.88
N THR A 24 22.91 12.36 0.96
CA THR A 24 22.96 12.10 -0.48
C THR A 24 23.95 12.98 -1.24
N VAL A 25 24.47 13.99 -0.60
CA VAL A 25 25.42 14.94 -1.21
C VAL A 25 26.66 15.10 -0.36
N ASP A 26 27.80 15.31 -1.00
CA ASP A 26 29.01 15.76 -0.37
C ASP A 26 28.97 17.29 -0.28
N ASP A 27 28.73 17.80 0.92
CA ASP A 27 28.60 19.25 1.19
C ASP A 27 29.35 19.61 2.47
N SER A 28 30.14 20.68 2.43
CA SER A 28 30.97 21.12 3.54
C SER A 28 30.21 21.45 4.82
N ASN A 29 28.90 21.69 4.75
CA ASN A 29 28.10 22.09 5.91
C ASN A 29 27.54 20.89 6.68
N TYR A 30 27.31 19.73 6.02
CA TYR A 30 26.63 18.60 6.67
C TYR A 30 27.06 17.19 6.22
N ASN A 31 27.99 17.04 5.27
CA ASN A 31 28.50 15.72 4.85
C ASN A 31 29.90 15.78 4.18
N ARG A 32 30.83 16.54 4.70
CA ARG A 32 32.21 16.61 4.19
C ARG A 32 33.00 15.38 4.66
N ASN A 33 33.74 14.77 3.76
CA ASN A 33 34.60 13.64 4.10
C ASN A 33 35.63 14.00 5.17
N GLY A 34 35.66 13.23 6.26
CA GLY A 34 36.58 13.38 7.39
C GLY A 34 36.10 14.33 8.50
N ASP A 35 35.01 15.07 8.32
CA ASP A 35 34.46 15.95 9.35
C ASP A 35 33.51 15.20 10.30
N THR A 36 33.40 15.68 11.53
CA THR A 36 32.47 15.15 12.53
C THR A 36 31.26 16.07 12.68
N TYR A 37 30.08 15.50 12.61
CA TYR A 37 28.80 16.21 12.74
C TYR A 37 28.00 15.69 13.92
N VAL A 38 27.28 16.58 14.58
CA VAL A 38 26.27 16.22 15.60
C VAL A 38 24.89 16.44 15.04
N TYR A 39 23.98 15.54 15.35
CA TYR A 39 22.60 15.62 14.89
C TYR A 39 21.60 15.25 15.99
N ILE A 40 20.38 15.67 15.83
CA ILE A 40 19.21 15.14 16.54
C ILE A 40 18.23 14.59 15.52
N ALA A 41 17.81 13.34 15.70
CA ALA A 41 16.77 12.72 14.90
C ALA A 41 15.66 12.21 15.83
N ILE A 42 14.43 12.68 15.60
CA ILE A 42 13.27 12.28 16.40
C ILE A 42 12.37 11.41 15.53
N ARG A 43 12.21 10.15 15.93
CA ARG A 43 11.30 9.23 15.26
C ARG A 43 9.87 9.68 15.48
N ARG A 44 9.07 9.65 14.40
CA ARG A 44 7.62 9.77 14.52
C ARG A 44 7.07 8.66 15.44
N PRO A 45 6.26 8.99 16.45
CA PRO A 45 5.68 7.97 17.32
C PRO A 45 4.77 7.03 16.51
N MET A 46 5.01 5.74 16.65
CA MET A 46 4.17 4.68 16.11
C MET A 46 3.56 3.91 17.28
N LYS A 47 2.26 4.11 17.52
CA LYS A 47 1.48 3.36 18.51
C LYS A 47 0.73 2.24 17.79
N THR A 48 0.56 1.09 18.42
CA THR A 48 -0.39 0.08 17.95
C THR A 48 -1.80 0.68 17.99
N PRO A 49 -2.56 0.66 16.88
CA PRO A 49 -3.89 1.26 16.84
C PRO A 49 -4.89 0.45 17.66
N GLU A 50 -5.82 1.15 18.27
CA GLU A 50 -6.94 0.58 19.01
C GLU A 50 -8.23 0.58 18.17
N ALA A 51 -8.30 1.44 17.15
CA ALA A 51 -9.42 1.54 16.22
C ALA A 51 -8.94 1.73 14.78
N GLY A 52 -9.68 1.20 13.81
CA GLY A 52 -9.37 1.34 12.40
C GLY A 52 -9.32 2.80 11.92
N THR A 53 -10.09 3.70 12.54
CA THR A 53 -10.10 5.13 12.25
C THR A 53 -8.83 5.88 12.67
N GLU A 54 -7.97 5.29 13.50
CA GLU A 54 -6.66 5.86 13.85
C GLU A 54 -5.62 5.68 12.73
N VAL A 55 -5.85 4.75 11.80
CA VAL A 55 -4.85 4.32 10.82
C VAL A 55 -5.35 4.24 9.38
N PHE A 56 -6.67 4.26 9.18
CA PHE A 56 -7.29 4.20 7.86
C PHE A 56 -8.48 5.16 7.76
N GLY A 57 -8.50 5.97 6.69
CA GLY A 57 -9.58 6.89 6.37
C GLY A 57 -9.85 6.98 4.87
N MET A 58 -11.08 7.27 4.52
CA MET A 58 -11.54 7.48 3.15
C MET A 58 -12.27 8.81 3.04
N ALA A 59 -12.14 9.48 1.90
CA ALA A 59 -12.82 10.74 1.64
C ALA A 59 -13.08 10.93 0.15
N THR A 60 -14.19 11.55 -0.20
CA THR A 60 -14.40 12.11 -1.54
C THR A 60 -13.57 13.37 -1.72
N ALA A 61 -13.22 13.69 -2.98
CA ALA A 61 -12.42 14.87 -3.28
C ALA A 61 -13.16 16.17 -2.93
N THR A 62 -12.40 17.14 -2.43
CA THR A 62 -12.86 18.49 -2.10
C THR A 62 -12.28 19.53 -3.06
N ASN A 63 -12.76 20.80 -2.97
CA ASN A 63 -12.17 21.91 -3.72
C ASN A 63 -11.05 22.63 -2.96
N THR A 64 -10.64 22.12 -1.82
CA THR A 64 -9.64 22.74 -0.95
C THR A 64 -8.54 21.75 -0.58
N ASP A 65 -7.39 22.25 -0.17
CA ASP A 65 -6.32 21.42 0.37
C ASP A 65 -6.56 21.07 1.84
N PRO A 66 -6.33 19.82 2.26
CA PRO A 66 -5.99 18.68 1.42
C PRO A 66 -7.19 18.24 0.56
N LEU A 67 -6.91 17.76 -0.66
CA LEU A 67 -7.95 17.31 -1.59
C LEU A 67 -8.80 16.16 -1.03
N PHE A 68 -8.15 15.24 -0.30
CA PHE A 68 -8.79 14.11 0.39
C PHE A 68 -8.61 14.25 1.90
N VAL A 69 -9.68 14.67 2.59
CA VAL A 69 -9.69 14.85 4.06
C VAL A 69 -9.98 13.52 4.73
N THR A 70 -8.98 12.68 4.86
CA THR A 70 -9.11 11.33 5.45
C THR A 70 -9.15 11.30 6.98
N GLY A 71 -8.92 12.45 7.64
CA GLY A 71 -8.84 12.57 9.09
C GLY A 71 -7.51 12.10 9.68
N LEU A 72 -6.51 11.81 8.84
CA LEU A 72 -5.24 11.22 9.24
C LEU A 72 -4.05 12.03 8.71
N VAL A 73 -2.95 11.98 9.43
CA VAL A 73 -1.63 12.24 8.88
C VAL A 73 -1.27 11.06 8.00
N THR A 74 -1.53 11.17 6.69
CA THR A 74 -1.43 10.07 5.73
C THR A 74 0.03 9.77 5.38
N ASP A 75 0.42 8.49 5.39
CA ASP A 75 1.75 8.02 4.99
C ASP A 75 1.74 7.31 3.63
N LEU A 76 0.66 6.56 3.32
CA LEU A 76 0.32 6.01 2.02
C LEU A 76 -1.04 6.55 1.63
N GLY A 77 -1.15 7.15 0.46
CA GLY A 77 -2.41 7.62 -0.11
C GLY A 77 -2.55 7.20 -1.56
N PHE A 78 -3.77 6.94 -1.95
CA PHE A 78 -4.15 6.76 -3.35
C PHE A 78 -5.60 7.16 -3.54
N TYR A 79 -6.00 7.37 -4.78
CA TYR A 79 -7.39 7.65 -5.11
C TYR A 79 -7.85 6.84 -6.31
N LYS A 80 -9.15 6.70 -6.44
CA LYS A 80 -9.83 6.08 -7.58
C LYS A 80 -10.84 7.03 -8.20
N TYR A 81 -10.81 7.13 -9.53
CA TYR A 81 -11.87 7.74 -10.32
C TYR A 81 -12.94 6.69 -10.63
N LEU A 82 -14.14 6.84 -10.06
CA LEU A 82 -15.15 5.79 -10.02
C LEU A 82 -15.94 5.65 -11.32
N VAL A 83 -16.14 6.75 -12.05
CA VAL A 83 -17.07 6.79 -13.20
C VAL A 83 -16.38 6.67 -14.56
N ASN A 84 -15.06 6.67 -14.59
CA ASN A 84 -14.31 6.64 -15.84
C ASN A 84 -13.08 5.74 -15.73
N THR A 85 -12.46 5.48 -16.88
CA THR A 85 -11.20 4.74 -16.92
C THR A 85 -10.06 5.61 -16.37
N GLY A 86 -9.27 5.02 -15.48
CA GLY A 86 -8.11 5.68 -14.88
C GLY A 86 -7.39 4.73 -13.94
N GLY A 87 -6.04 4.73 -13.98
CA GLY A 87 -5.20 3.95 -13.08
C GLY A 87 -5.41 4.34 -11.62
N VAL A 88 -4.89 3.54 -10.73
CA VAL A 88 -4.79 3.84 -9.29
C VAL A 88 -3.34 4.12 -8.97
N ASN A 89 -3.06 5.34 -8.54
CA ASN A 89 -1.69 5.79 -8.29
C ASN A 89 -1.40 5.80 -6.80
N PHE A 90 -0.42 5.02 -6.38
CA PHE A 90 0.09 5.02 -5.02
C PHE A 90 1.11 6.14 -4.84
N GLY A 91 0.85 6.97 -3.84
CA GLY A 91 1.80 7.97 -3.35
C GLY A 91 2.12 7.75 -1.88
N THR A 92 3.30 8.16 -1.45
CA THR A 92 3.71 8.04 -0.05
C THR A 92 4.43 9.28 0.43
N ARG A 93 4.35 9.53 1.74
CA ARG A 93 5.13 10.58 2.40
C ARG A 93 6.64 10.41 2.22
N LEU A 94 7.16 9.19 2.09
CA LEU A 94 8.58 8.94 1.85
C LEU A 94 9.04 9.35 0.45
N LEU A 95 8.11 9.41 -0.51
CA LEU A 95 8.38 9.67 -1.92
C LEU A 95 7.50 10.81 -2.44
N GLU A 96 7.24 11.81 -1.61
CA GLU A 96 6.42 12.95 -1.98
C GLU A 96 6.88 13.58 -3.30
N GLY A 97 5.91 13.87 -4.17
CA GLY A 97 6.18 14.39 -5.51
C GLY A 97 6.35 13.32 -6.60
N THR A 98 6.19 12.03 -6.27
CA THR A 98 6.21 10.93 -7.24
C THR A 98 5.07 9.93 -6.97
N GLN A 99 4.60 9.26 -8.01
CA GLN A 99 3.52 8.26 -7.91
C GLN A 99 3.81 7.03 -8.75
N LEU A 100 3.17 5.91 -8.40
CA LEU A 100 3.29 4.60 -9.04
C LEU A 100 1.90 4.05 -9.36
N ASP A 101 1.63 3.75 -10.64
CA ASP A 101 0.37 3.17 -11.11
C ASP A 101 0.31 1.66 -10.79
N THR A 102 -0.69 1.24 -10.01
CA THR A 102 -0.88 -0.17 -9.62
C THR A 102 -1.43 -1.05 -10.74
N GLY A 103 -2.00 -0.47 -11.80
CA GLY A 103 -2.53 -1.19 -12.96
C GLY A 103 -1.47 -1.51 -14.01
N THR A 104 -0.25 -0.98 -13.88
CA THR A 104 0.82 -1.11 -14.88
C THR A 104 2.15 -1.51 -14.26
N ALA A 105 3.07 -1.95 -15.12
CA ALA A 105 4.47 -2.16 -14.74
C ALA A 105 5.30 -0.89 -14.79
N ALA A 106 4.76 0.25 -15.20
CA ALA A 106 5.50 1.48 -15.45
C ALA A 106 6.40 1.92 -14.29
N ALA A 107 7.46 2.64 -14.63
CA ALA A 107 8.29 3.36 -13.67
C ALA A 107 7.47 4.43 -12.92
N GLU A 108 8.02 4.91 -11.81
CA GLU A 108 7.43 6.07 -11.13
C GLU A 108 7.42 7.31 -12.02
N VAL A 109 6.41 8.13 -11.84
CA VAL A 109 6.28 9.40 -12.54
C VAL A 109 6.28 10.55 -11.54
N THR A 110 6.83 11.69 -11.98
CA THR A 110 6.79 12.91 -11.16
C THR A 110 5.36 13.44 -11.08
N GLN A 111 4.89 13.67 -9.85
CA GLN A 111 3.62 14.30 -9.53
C GLN A 111 3.84 15.40 -8.49
N THR A 112 4.24 16.58 -8.95
CA THR A 112 4.62 17.70 -8.07
C THR A 112 3.47 18.23 -7.23
N ALA A 113 2.23 17.96 -7.64
CA ALA A 113 1.04 18.31 -6.88
C ALA A 113 0.77 17.36 -5.70
N GLN A 114 1.40 16.19 -5.68
CA GLN A 114 1.25 15.24 -4.59
C GLN A 114 1.88 15.80 -3.30
N LYS A 115 1.07 15.83 -2.23
CA LYS A 115 1.45 16.38 -0.92
C LYS A 115 0.92 15.52 0.21
N PHE A 116 1.78 15.21 1.16
CA PHE A 116 1.48 14.42 2.36
C PHE A 116 1.75 15.18 3.68
N ASP A 117 2.10 16.44 3.64
CA ASP A 117 2.43 17.27 4.81
C ASP A 117 1.22 17.88 5.53
N TYR A 118 0.00 17.45 5.13
CA TYR A 118 -1.23 17.78 5.85
C TYR A 118 -1.41 16.94 7.12
N GLN A 119 -2.09 17.54 8.13
CA GLN A 119 -2.38 16.87 9.40
C GLN A 119 -3.61 15.94 9.35
N ASN A 120 -4.45 16.07 8.32
CA ASN A 120 -5.76 15.42 8.24
C ASN A 120 -6.10 14.81 6.87
N GLY A 121 -5.10 14.61 6.01
CA GLY A 121 -5.35 14.06 4.67
C GLY A 121 -4.15 14.11 3.75
N PHE A 122 -4.40 14.11 2.45
CA PHE A 122 -3.38 14.20 1.40
C PHE A 122 -3.94 14.85 0.13
N ARG A 123 -3.05 15.24 -0.77
CA ARG A 123 -3.34 15.69 -2.13
C ARG A 123 -2.54 14.85 -3.13
N ASP A 124 -3.13 14.49 -4.25
CA ASP A 124 -2.47 13.70 -5.30
C ASP A 124 -2.76 14.20 -6.73
N GLU A 125 -3.45 15.35 -6.87
CA GLU A 125 -3.79 15.95 -8.16
C GLU A 125 -3.46 17.45 -8.20
N PRO A 126 -3.09 18.01 -9.38
CA PRO A 126 -2.69 19.40 -9.49
C PRO A 126 -3.84 20.41 -9.31
N SER A 127 -5.05 20.05 -9.66
CA SER A 127 -6.21 20.96 -9.55
C SER A 127 -7.18 20.47 -8.51
N PRO A 128 -7.63 21.33 -7.59
CA PRO A 128 -8.72 20.99 -6.70
C PRO A 128 -9.99 20.76 -7.52
N PHE A 129 -10.66 19.65 -7.28
CA PHE A 129 -11.96 19.32 -7.88
C PHE A 129 -12.86 18.68 -6.82
N ALA A 130 -13.98 19.30 -6.54
CA ALA A 130 -15.00 18.66 -5.70
C ALA A 130 -15.79 17.71 -6.59
N SER A 131 -15.66 16.43 -6.31
CA SER A 131 -16.47 15.42 -6.99
C SER A 131 -16.57 14.16 -6.16
N THR A 132 -17.81 13.70 -5.98
CA THR A 132 -18.09 12.38 -5.40
C THR A 132 -17.64 11.23 -6.30
N GLN A 133 -17.17 11.53 -7.51
CA GLN A 133 -16.63 10.57 -8.45
C GLN A 133 -15.19 10.16 -8.13
N PHE A 134 -14.50 10.89 -7.24
CA PHE A 134 -13.17 10.58 -6.79
C PHE A 134 -13.20 10.21 -5.31
N ILE A 135 -12.66 9.06 -4.98
CA ILE A 135 -12.50 8.62 -3.59
C ILE A 135 -11.02 8.42 -3.29
N GLY A 136 -10.56 9.05 -2.22
CA GLY A 136 -9.20 8.92 -1.69
C GLY A 136 -9.17 7.99 -0.49
N TYR A 137 -8.11 7.21 -0.41
CA TYR A 137 -7.82 6.25 0.65
C TYR A 137 -6.51 6.65 1.31
N GLY A 138 -6.54 6.91 2.61
CA GLY A 138 -5.38 7.29 3.40
C GLY A 138 -5.05 6.24 4.45
N PHE A 139 -3.77 5.85 4.50
CA PHE A 139 -3.23 4.94 5.50
C PHE A 139 -2.13 5.63 6.29
N LYS A 140 -2.13 5.42 7.60
CA LYS A 140 -1.12 5.92 8.51
C LYS A 140 -0.25 4.76 8.98
N ARG A 141 1.07 4.95 8.95
CA ARG A 141 2.02 3.99 9.52
C ARG A 141 1.77 3.82 11.02
N ALA A 142 1.66 2.58 11.47
CA ALA A 142 1.48 2.24 12.87
C ALA A 142 2.03 0.84 13.17
N THR A 143 2.55 0.66 14.39
CA THR A 143 3.05 -0.65 14.85
C THR A 143 1.95 -1.70 14.75
N GLY A 144 2.28 -2.84 14.16
CA GLY A 144 1.37 -3.96 13.95
C GLY A 144 0.44 -3.81 12.75
N PHE A 145 0.25 -2.60 12.19
CA PHE A 145 -0.72 -2.34 11.13
C PHE A 145 -0.06 -2.21 9.75
N MET A 146 0.74 -1.16 9.56
CA MET A 146 1.34 -0.85 8.26
C MET A 146 2.69 -0.14 8.43
N ASP A 147 3.64 -0.49 7.57
CA ASP A 147 4.90 0.24 7.40
C ASP A 147 5.21 0.45 5.91
N VAL A 148 6.01 1.46 5.61
CA VAL A 148 6.52 1.75 4.26
C VAL A 148 8.03 1.82 4.33
N VAL A 149 8.70 1.05 3.46
CA VAL A 149 10.16 0.92 3.43
C VAL A 149 10.69 1.26 2.05
N ALA A 150 11.54 2.27 1.96
CA ALA A 150 12.33 2.55 0.75
C ALA A 150 13.72 1.89 0.91
N TYR A 151 14.21 1.24 -0.15
CA TYR A 151 15.52 0.59 -0.14
C TYR A 151 16.17 0.56 -1.53
N THR A 152 17.44 0.22 -1.57
CA THR A 152 18.19 -0.01 -2.82
C THR A 152 18.50 -1.49 -2.96
N GLY A 153 18.18 -2.06 -4.12
CA GLY A 153 18.51 -3.44 -4.46
C GLY A 153 20.02 -3.65 -4.67
N ASN A 154 20.47 -4.88 -4.46
CA ASN A 154 21.88 -5.24 -4.65
C ASN A 154 22.09 -6.56 -5.42
N SER A 155 21.02 -7.16 -5.94
CA SER A 155 20.98 -8.45 -6.66
C SER A 155 21.52 -9.66 -5.86
N THR A 156 21.79 -9.49 -4.56
CA THR A 156 22.33 -10.56 -3.71
C THR A 156 21.19 -11.28 -3.01
N ALA A 157 21.01 -12.56 -3.27
CA ALA A 157 20.03 -13.39 -2.59
C ALA A 157 20.37 -13.52 -1.09
N GLY A 158 19.36 -13.47 -0.24
CA GLY A 158 19.50 -13.47 1.22
C GLY A 158 19.75 -12.09 1.83
N THR A 159 19.77 -11.02 1.04
CA THR A 159 19.82 -9.65 1.56
C THR A 159 18.56 -9.36 2.37
N THR A 160 18.72 -8.74 3.53
CA THR A 160 17.61 -8.35 4.39
C THR A 160 17.37 -6.85 4.35
N GLN A 161 16.09 -6.45 4.46
CA GLN A 161 15.67 -5.06 4.60
C GLN A 161 14.94 -4.88 5.93
N ALA A 162 15.39 -3.90 6.72
CA ALA A 162 14.80 -3.58 8.01
C ALA A 162 13.46 -2.86 7.85
N HIS A 163 12.55 -3.10 8.79
CA HIS A 163 11.28 -2.39 8.89
C HIS A 163 10.91 -2.08 10.35
N ASN A 164 9.93 -1.20 10.55
CA ASN A 164 9.46 -0.78 11.86
C ASN A 164 8.01 -1.21 12.14
N LEU A 165 7.51 -2.23 11.43
CA LEU A 165 6.16 -2.74 11.67
C LEU A 165 6.00 -3.32 13.08
N GLY A 166 7.09 -3.84 13.66
CA GLY A 166 7.12 -4.39 15.03
C GLY A 166 6.52 -5.77 15.18
N VAL A 167 5.94 -6.32 14.12
CA VAL A 167 5.42 -7.68 13.98
C VAL A 167 5.81 -8.25 12.62
N VAL A 168 5.63 -9.55 12.43
CA VAL A 168 5.88 -10.19 11.13
C VAL A 168 4.93 -9.63 10.06
N PRO A 169 5.42 -9.11 8.93
CA PRO A 169 4.56 -8.73 7.81
C PRO A 169 3.79 -9.94 7.27
N GLU A 170 2.50 -9.79 7.11
CA GLU A 170 1.61 -10.82 6.55
C GLU A 170 1.29 -10.59 5.07
N LEU A 171 1.34 -9.32 4.64
CA LEU A 171 1.22 -8.89 3.23
C LEU A 171 2.34 -7.89 2.96
N MET A 172 3.09 -8.09 1.87
CA MET A 172 4.08 -7.13 1.38
C MET A 172 3.86 -6.89 -0.11
N ILE A 173 3.85 -5.63 -0.51
CA ILE A 173 3.74 -5.19 -1.91
C ILE A 173 5.01 -4.42 -2.24
N VAL A 174 5.80 -4.92 -3.19
CA VAL A 174 7.09 -4.33 -3.58
C VAL A 174 7.05 -3.85 -5.01
N LYS A 175 7.59 -2.65 -5.25
CA LYS A 175 7.72 -2.07 -6.58
C LYS A 175 9.10 -1.44 -6.79
N GLN A 176 9.72 -1.80 -7.90
CA GLN A 176 10.86 -1.08 -8.43
C GLN A 176 10.41 0.29 -8.94
N ARG A 177 11.17 1.35 -8.61
CA ARG A 177 10.77 2.73 -8.89
C ARG A 177 11.22 3.24 -10.26
N PRO A 178 12.52 3.15 -10.63
CA PRO A 178 13.04 3.91 -11.77
C PRO A 178 12.76 3.28 -13.16
N TYR A 179 12.36 2.01 -13.21
CA TYR A 179 12.11 1.31 -14.46
C TYR A 179 10.81 0.51 -14.45
N SER A 180 10.41 0.06 -15.64
CA SER A 180 9.26 -0.84 -15.77
C SER A 180 9.55 -2.20 -15.13
N SER A 181 8.72 -2.59 -14.16
CA SER A 181 8.84 -3.84 -13.41
C SER A 181 7.51 -4.21 -12.79
N SER A 182 7.27 -5.49 -12.55
CA SER A 182 6.04 -5.96 -11.91
C SER A 182 5.95 -5.49 -10.45
N TRP A 183 4.72 -5.32 -9.97
CA TRP A 183 4.43 -5.18 -8.56
C TRP A 183 4.40 -6.56 -7.91
N THR A 184 5.45 -6.92 -7.20
CA THR A 184 5.60 -8.25 -6.59
C THR A 184 4.98 -8.28 -5.21
N VAL A 185 4.10 -9.27 -4.97
CA VAL A 185 3.35 -9.41 -3.73
C VAL A 185 3.70 -10.71 -3.00
N TYR A 186 4.03 -10.58 -1.73
CA TYR A 186 4.08 -11.65 -0.73
C TYR A 186 2.79 -11.66 0.09
N ASN A 187 2.29 -12.84 0.37
CA ASN A 187 1.27 -13.04 1.41
C ASN A 187 1.64 -14.28 2.23
N LYS A 188 1.40 -14.25 3.54
CA LYS A 188 1.80 -15.32 4.48
C LYS A 188 1.18 -16.68 4.12
N ASP A 189 -0.05 -16.69 3.59
CA ASP A 189 -0.81 -17.91 3.33
C ASP A 189 -0.36 -18.61 2.04
N ILE A 190 0.27 -17.88 1.09
CA ILE A 190 0.93 -18.47 -0.08
C ILE A 190 2.41 -18.82 0.17
N GLY A 191 3.01 -18.26 1.21
CA GLY A 191 4.39 -18.52 1.63
C GLY A 191 5.47 -17.87 0.76
N ALA A 192 6.71 -17.86 1.27
CA ALA A 192 7.86 -17.17 0.69
C ALA A 192 8.50 -17.85 -0.54
N ALA A 193 8.03 -19.03 -0.92
CA ALA A 193 8.44 -19.69 -2.18
C ALA A 193 7.60 -19.24 -3.38
N ASN A 194 6.60 -18.38 -3.16
CA ASN A 194 5.62 -17.96 -4.14
C ASN A 194 5.48 -16.43 -4.19
N LYS A 195 4.85 -15.95 -5.26
CA LYS A 195 4.44 -14.55 -5.41
C LYS A 195 3.09 -14.42 -6.11
N LEU A 196 2.42 -13.30 -5.86
CA LEU A 196 1.39 -12.75 -6.73
C LEU A 196 1.95 -11.49 -7.43
N VAL A 197 1.24 -11.01 -8.43
CA VAL A 197 1.57 -9.77 -9.14
C VAL A 197 0.37 -8.84 -9.09
N LEU A 198 0.53 -7.65 -8.48
CA LEU A 198 -0.57 -6.73 -8.27
C LEU A 198 -1.11 -6.15 -9.59
N ASN A 199 -0.25 -5.80 -10.52
CA ASN A 199 -0.62 -5.27 -11.84
C ASN A 199 -0.99 -6.37 -12.85
N SER A 200 -1.53 -7.50 -12.37
CA SER A 200 -1.88 -8.65 -13.21
C SER A 200 -3.06 -9.44 -12.64
N THR A 201 -3.81 -10.08 -13.54
CA THR A 201 -4.84 -11.04 -13.17
C THR A 201 -4.28 -12.44 -12.88
N ALA A 202 -2.98 -12.69 -13.11
CA ALA A 202 -2.36 -14.00 -12.99
C ALA A 202 -2.59 -14.65 -11.63
N ALA A 203 -2.69 -15.97 -11.64
CA ALA A 203 -2.68 -16.79 -10.44
C ALA A 203 -1.33 -16.72 -9.73
N LEU A 204 -1.26 -17.28 -8.53
CA LEU A 204 -0.06 -17.56 -7.77
C LEU A 204 1.02 -18.21 -8.66
N ALA A 205 2.25 -17.71 -8.58
CA ALA A 205 3.40 -18.27 -9.28
C ALA A 205 4.50 -18.67 -8.29
N SER A 206 5.19 -19.77 -8.56
CA SER A 206 6.42 -20.13 -7.83
C SER A 206 7.50 -19.09 -8.12
N ALA A 207 8.11 -18.56 -7.08
CA ALA A 207 9.11 -17.49 -7.18
C ALA A 207 10.08 -17.51 -5.98
N THR A 208 10.83 -18.60 -5.84
CA THR A 208 11.83 -18.75 -4.77
C THR A 208 12.86 -17.61 -4.77
N SER A 209 13.13 -17.03 -5.94
CA SER A 209 14.04 -15.89 -6.10
C SER A 209 13.47 -14.54 -5.67
N ALA A 210 12.16 -14.42 -5.39
CA ALA A 210 11.58 -13.16 -4.93
C ALA A 210 11.95 -12.87 -3.47
N TRP A 211 11.75 -13.85 -2.59
CA TRP A 211 11.89 -13.73 -1.14
C TRP A 211 12.95 -14.67 -0.58
N ASN A 212 13.81 -15.26 -1.45
CA ASN A 212 14.80 -16.28 -1.08
C ASN A 212 14.18 -17.45 -0.31
N SER A 213 12.91 -17.80 -0.59
CA SER A 213 12.14 -18.80 0.15
C SER A 213 12.15 -18.60 1.67
N THR A 214 12.35 -17.37 2.12
CA THR A 214 12.52 -17.01 3.55
C THR A 214 11.38 -16.11 3.99
N ALA A 215 10.60 -16.57 4.94
CA ALA A 215 9.52 -15.77 5.53
C ALA A 215 10.09 -14.54 6.26
N PRO A 216 9.37 -13.38 6.25
CA PRO A 216 9.78 -12.22 7.00
C PRO A 216 9.76 -12.47 8.50
N THR A 217 10.49 -11.64 9.25
CA THR A 217 10.49 -11.59 10.71
C THR A 217 9.81 -10.32 11.23
N ALA A 218 9.79 -10.10 12.54
CA ALA A 218 9.25 -8.86 13.11
C ALA A 218 10.11 -7.61 12.86
N THR A 219 11.30 -7.77 12.29
CA THR A 219 12.28 -6.68 12.12
C THR A 219 12.84 -6.56 10.72
N VAL A 220 12.83 -7.65 9.92
CA VAL A 220 13.37 -7.68 8.57
C VAL A 220 12.53 -8.54 7.64
N PHE A 221 12.54 -8.23 6.35
CA PHE A 221 12.16 -9.14 5.29
C PHE A 221 13.37 -9.47 4.40
N THR A 222 13.37 -10.67 3.82
CA THR A 222 14.48 -11.18 3.01
C THR A 222 14.18 -11.04 1.53
N LEU A 223 15.15 -10.59 0.76
CA LEU A 223 15.11 -10.50 -0.69
C LEU A 223 15.89 -11.65 -1.33
N GLY A 224 15.37 -12.16 -2.43
CA GLY A 224 16.11 -13.06 -3.31
C GLY A 224 16.89 -12.30 -4.39
N SER A 225 17.10 -12.93 -5.52
CA SER A 225 17.82 -12.37 -6.68
C SER A 225 16.88 -11.88 -7.80
N LEU A 226 15.55 -11.86 -7.56
CA LEU A 226 14.59 -11.42 -8.58
C LEU A 226 14.72 -9.91 -8.84
N ASN A 227 14.85 -9.51 -10.10
CA ASN A 227 14.97 -8.09 -10.48
C ASN A 227 13.76 -7.26 -10.01
N ASP A 228 12.56 -7.82 -10.05
CA ASP A 228 11.33 -7.12 -9.58
C ASP A 228 11.39 -6.73 -8.09
N THR A 229 12.31 -7.32 -7.30
CA THR A 229 12.43 -7.05 -5.85
C THR A 229 13.83 -6.61 -5.41
N ASN A 230 14.90 -6.87 -6.18
CA ASN A 230 16.27 -6.68 -5.69
C ASN A 230 17.33 -6.34 -6.78
N GLU A 231 16.95 -5.70 -7.88
CA GLU A 231 17.91 -5.34 -8.94
C GLU A 231 18.90 -4.26 -8.47
N ASN A 232 20.20 -4.50 -8.71
CA ASN A 232 21.27 -3.57 -8.34
C ASN A 232 21.53 -2.52 -9.43
N PRO A 233 21.75 -1.25 -9.11
CA PRO A 233 21.58 -0.53 -7.83
C PRO A 233 20.25 0.25 -7.75
N LEU A 234 19.15 -0.39 -8.10
CA LEU A 234 17.88 0.30 -8.31
C LEU A 234 17.11 0.57 -6.99
N ALA A 235 16.32 1.63 -7.01
CA ALA A 235 15.49 2.02 -5.88
C ALA A 235 14.14 1.28 -5.87
N PHE A 236 13.70 0.88 -4.70
CA PHE A 236 12.44 0.16 -4.45
C PHE A 236 11.62 0.82 -3.35
N ILE A 237 10.34 0.52 -3.35
CA ILE A 237 9.42 0.81 -2.26
C ILE A 237 8.68 -0.47 -1.88
N ALA A 238 8.52 -0.72 -0.58
CA ALA A 238 7.76 -1.83 -0.02
C ALA A 238 6.67 -1.30 0.91
N TYR A 239 5.45 -1.81 0.75
CA TYR A 239 4.30 -1.58 1.62
C TYR A 239 4.03 -2.85 2.40
N LEU A 240 4.10 -2.80 3.72
CA LEU A 240 3.99 -3.92 4.62
C LEU A 240 2.73 -3.78 5.47
N PHE A 241 1.95 -4.85 5.56
CA PHE A 241 0.72 -4.89 6.36
C PHE A 241 0.71 -6.13 7.25
N ALA A 242 0.04 -6.01 8.40
CA ALA A 242 -0.22 -7.13 9.30
C ALA A 242 -1.60 -7.03 9.97
N THR A 243 -1.99 -8.10 10.63
CA THR A 243 -3.22 -8.18 11.40
C THR A 243 -3.06 -7.46 12.74
N VAL A 244 -3.99 -6.56 13.04
CA VAL A 244 -4.22 -5.98 14.38
C VAL A 244 -5.64 -6.33 14.80
N ALA A 245 -5.80 -7.02 15.91
CA ALA A 245 -7.09 -7.46 16.40
C ALA A 245 -8.10 -6.30 16.47
N GLY A 246 -9.26 -6.47 15.86
CA GLY A 246 -10.32 -5.47 15.80
C GLY A 246 -10.06 -4.29 14.82
N VAL A 247 -8.88 -4.21 14.18
CA VAL A 247 -8.48 -3.09 13.31
C VAL A 247 -8.23 -3.55 11.87
N SER A 248 -7.41 -4.56 11.67
CA SER A 248 -7.05 -5.09 10.35
C SER A 248 -6.92 -6.61 10.37
N LYS A 249 -7.14 -7.22 9.21
CA LYS A 249 -6.97 -8.66 9.01
C LYS A 249 -6.31 -8.93 7.66
N VAL A 250 -5.22 -9.65 7.67
CA VAL A 250 -4.67 -10.34 6.50
C VAL A 250 -4.95 -11.83 6.66
N GLY A 251 -5.57 -12.46 5.67
CA GLY A 251 -5.95 -13.86 5.75
C GLY A 251 -6.36 -14.43 4.40
N SER A 252 -6.79 -15.66 4.40
CA SER A 252 -7.30 -16.39 3.24
C SER A 252 -8.60 -17.12 3.58
N TYR A 253 -9.36 -17.47 2.57
CA TYR A 253 -10.51 -18.34 2.68
C TYR A 253 -10.62 -19.22 1.43
N THR A 254 -11.32 -20.34 1.57
CA THR A 254 -11.67 -21.20 0.43
C THR A 254 -13.12 -20.94 0.03
N GLY A 255 -13.34 -20.60 -1.22
CA GLY A 255 -14.69 -20.36 -1.76
C GLY A 255 -15.56 -21.60 -1.74
N THR A 256 -16.85 -21.40 -1.62
CA THR A 256 -17.85 -22.50 -1.54
C THR A 256 -18.89 -22.45 -2.64
N ALA A 257 -18.88 -21.39 -3.48
CA ALA A 257 -19.94 -21.05 -4.44
C ALA A 257 -21.33 -20.84 -3.78
N ALA A 258 -21.41 -20.86 -2.46
CA ALA A 258 -22.57 -20.58 -1.65
C ALA A 258 -22.27 -19.39 -0.71
N THR A 259 -23.23 -18.96 0.09
CA THR A 259 -23.00 -17.93 1.11
C THR A 259 -21.92 -18.39 2.09
N LEU A 260 -20.87 -17.59 2.24
CA LEU A 260 -19.71 -17.85 3.08
C LEU A 260 -19.39 -16.66 3.98
N ASN A 261 -19.49 -16.83 5.28
CA ASN A 261 -19.07 -15.82 6.25
C ASN A 261 -17.55 -15.87 6.46
N VAL A 262 -16.88 -14.76 6.21
CA VAL A 262 -15.45 -14.59 6.44
C VAL A 262 -15.24 -13.76 7.70
N ASP A 263 -14.82 -14.42 8.78
CA ASP A 263 -14.56 -13.79 10.06
C ASP A 263 -13.18 -13.14 10.07
N CYS A 264 -13.15 -11.82 10.26
CA CYS A 264 -11.94 -11.02 10.38
C CYS A 264 -11.62 -10.61 11.83
N GLY A 265 -12.42 -11.07 12.80
CA GLY A 265 -12.29 -10.69 14.21
C GLY A 265 -12.75 -9.25 14.48
N PHE A 266 -13.60 -8.68 13.64
CA PHE A 266 -14.17 -7.35 13.83
C PHE A 266 -15.47 -7.40 14.65
N THR A 267 -15.95 -6.23 15.06
CA THR A 267 -17.21 -6.10 15.80
C THR A 267 -18.22 -5.16 15.12
N ALA A 268 -17.78 -4.45 14.08
CA ALA A 268 -18.58 -3.46 13.36
C ALA A 268 -18.47 -3.59 11.82
N GLY A 269 -17.99 -4.75 11.33
CA GLY A 269 -17.80 -5.03 9.92
C GLY A 269 -16.55 -4.42 9.31
N ALA A 270 -16.25 -4.84 8.08
CA ALA A 270 -15.12 -4.33 7.32
C ALA A 270 -15.49 -3.01 6.62
N ARG A 271 -14.60 -2.01 6.68
CA ARG A 271 -14.73 -0.73 5.97
C ARG A 271 -14.06 -0.71 4.61
N PHE A 272 -13.04 -1.53 4.43
CA PHE A 272 -12.27 -1.70 3.21
C PHE A 272 -11.92 -3.19 3.06
N ILE A 273 -12.15 -3.75 1.89
CA ILE A 273 -11.88 -5.16 1.58
C ILE A 273 -11.13 -5.22 0.27
N LEU A 274 -9.99 -5.92 0.25
CA LEU A 274 -9.22 -6.24 -0.94
C LEU A 274 -9.15 -7.76 -1.07
N ILE A 275 -9.64 -8.30 -2.18
CA ILE A 275 -9.64 -9.75 -2.44
C ILE A 275 -8.93 -10.05 -3.75
N LYS A 276 -8.07 -11.08 -3.73
CA LYS A 276 -7.42 -11.66 -4.91
C LYS A 276 -7.53 -13.18 -4.87
N ARG A 277 -8.06 -13.73 -5.93
CA ARG A 277 -8.04 -15.19 -6.15
C ARG A 277 -6.61 -15.66 -6.45
N THR A 278 -6.13 -16.70 -5.77
CA THR A 278 -4.75 -17.17 -5.86
C THR A 278 -4.56 -18.41 -6.73
N ASP A 279 -5.55 -19.31 -6.80
CA ASP A 279 -5.50 -20.57 -7.53
C ASP A 279 -5.73 -20.43 -9.04
N SER A 280 -6.29 -19.32 -9.49
CA SER A 280 -6.58 -19.05 -10.90
C SER A 280 -6.47 -17.56 -11.22
N THR A 281 -6.76 -17.20 -12.48
CA THR A 281 -6.84 -15.79 -12.88
C THR A 281 -8.00 -15.08 -12.20
N GLY A 282 -7.78 -13.81 -11.85
CA GLY A 282 -8.78 -12.94 -11.24
C GLY A 282 -8.17 -11.56 -10.96
N ASP A 283 -8.99 -10.54 -10.89
CA ASP A 283 -8.55 -9.21 -10.55
C ASP A 283 -8.28 -9.04 -9.04
N TRP A 284 -7.75 -7.90 -8.66
CA TRP A 284 -7.64 -7.43 -7.28
C TRP A 284 -8.86 -6.56 -6.99
N TYR A 285 -9.90 -7.16 -6.46
CA TYR A 285 -11.18 -6.50 -6.23
C TYR A 285 -11.17 -5.71 -4.93
N VAL A 286 -11.72 -4.50 -4.98
CA VAL A 286 -11.84 -3.61 -3.81
C VAL A 286 -13.28 -3.22 -3.58
N TRP A 287 -13.72 -3.32 -2.33
CA TRP A 287 -14.96 -2.79 -1.80
C TRP A 287 -14.68 -1.83 -0.64
N ASP A 288 -15.54 -0.85 -0.46
CA ASP A 288 -15.48 0.05 0.68
C ASP A 288 -16.87 0.56 1.10
N THR A 289 -16.97 1.00 2.35
CA THR A 289 -18.25 1.46 2.92
C THR A 289 -18.68 2.83 2.42
N THR A 290 -17.82 3.64 1.81
CA THR A 290 -18.19 4.92 1.21
C THR A 290 -18.96 4.71 -0.08
N GLN A 291 -18.62 3.66 -0.83
CA GLN A 291 -19.34 3.24 -2.03
C GLN A 291 -20.54 2.35 -1.72
N GLY A 292 -20.55 1.72 -0.58
CA GLY A 292 -21.60 0.87 -0.06
C GLY A 292 -21.19 -0.61 -0.03
N ILE A 293 -21.10 -1.15 1.19
CA ILE A 293 -21.14 -2.59 1.45
C ILE A 293 -22.50 -2.83 2.11
N VAL A 294 -23.52 -3.06 1.28
CA VAL A 294 -24.90 -3.25 1.72
C VAL A 294 -25.46 -4.53 1.14
N ALA A 295 -26.33 -5.19 1.87
CA ALA A 295 -26.93 -6.45 1.43
C ALA A 295 -27.67 -6.25 0.08
N GLY A 296 -27.38 -7.14 -0.88
CA GLY A 296 -27.96 -7.13 -2.21
C GLY A 296 -27.35 -6.13 -3.20
N ASN A 297 -26.41 -5.27 -2.76
CA ASN A 297 -25.68 -4.37 -3.68
C ASN A 297 -24.36 -3.90 -3.06
N SER A 298 -23.25 -4.36 -3.62
CA SER A 298 -21.91 -4.02 -3.19
C SER A 298 -21.04 -3.62 -4.38
N PRO A 299 -21.03 -2.35 -4.79
CA PRO A 299 -20.18 -1.86 -5.87
C PRO A 299 -18.71 -2.14 -5.61
N PHE A 300 -17.95 -2.53 -6.64
CA PHE A 300 -16.52 -2.76 -6.55
C PHE A 300 -15.73 -2.05 -7.65
N TRP A 301 -14.44 -1.94 -7.44
CA TRP A 301 -13.48 -1.52 -8.45
C TRP A 301 -12.21 -2.40 -8.38
N GLN A 302 -11.34 -2.30 -9.38
CA GLN A 302 -10.15 -3.16 -9.51
C GLN A 302 -8.88 -2.36 -9.23
N LEU A 303 -8.07 -2.80 -8.28
CA LEU A 303 -6.80 -2.17 -7.93
C LEU A 303 -5.74 -2.32 -9.03
N ASN A 304 -5.80 -3.42 -9.77
CA ASN A 304 -4.92 -3.72 -10.91
C ASN A 304 -5.45 -3.24 -12.26
N GLY A 305 -6.51 -2.45 -12.28
CA GLY A 305 -7.17 -2.05 -13.52
C GLY A 305 -7.61 -0.60 -13.54
N GLY A 306 -7.65 -0.06 -14.76
CA GLY A 306 -8.11 1.30 -15.02
C GLY A 306 -9.62 1.41 -15.26
N THR A 307 -10.41 0.35 -15.12
CA THR A 307 -11.86 0.37 -15.40
C THR A 307 -12.63 1.19 -14.38
N ALA A 308 -13.77 1.75 -14.82
CA ALA A 308 -14.73 2.38 -13.91
C ALA A 308 -15.23 1.39 -12.84
N GLN A 309 -15.81 1.91 -11.77
CA GLN A 309 -16.49 1.11 -10.76
C GLN A 309 -17.62 0.28 -11.41
N VAL A 310 -17.73 -0.96 -10.99
CA VAL A 310 -18.83 -1.84 -11.36
C VAL A 310 -19.90 -1.72 -10.27
N THR A 311 -21.10 -1.31 -10.68
CA THR A 311 -22.27 -1.12 -9.80
C THR A 311 -23.29 -2.23 -10.03
N ASN A 312 -24.29 -2.30 -9.16
CA ASN A 312 -25.36 -3.32 -9.21
C ASN A 312 -24.84 -4.76 -9.15
N THR A 313 -23.84 -4.97 -8.29
CA THR A 313 -23.27 -6.29 -7.98
C THR A 313 -23.54 -6.65 -6.53
N ASP A 314 -23.66 -7.93 -6.27
CA ASP A 314 -23.92 -8.47 -4.94
C ASP A 314 -22.93 -9.62 -4.68
N TYR A 315 -21.63 -9.30 -4.65
CA TYR A 315 -20.58 -10.29 -4.43
C TYR A 315 -20.22 -10.43 -2.96
N ILE A 316 -20.43 -9.37 -2.17
CA ILE A 316 -20.23 -9.37 -0.72
C ILE A 316 -21.41 -8.71 0.00
N ASP A 317 -21.68 -9.16 1.21
CA ASP A 317 -22.63 -8.57 2.14
C ASP A 317 -21.94 -8.13 3.44
N PRO A 318 -22.52 -7.17 4.19
CA PRO A 318 -21.98 -6.78 5.49
C PRO A 318 -22.10 -7.91 6.52
N LEU A 319 -21.07 -8.08 7.32
CA LEU A 319 -21.03 -8.98 8.47
C LEU A 319 -20.27 -8.30 9.61
N ASN A 320 -20.81 -8.26 10.82
CA ASN A 320 -20.16 -7.59 11.96
C ASN A 320 -18.75 -8.13 12.23
N ALA A 321 -18.55 -9.44 12.10
CA ALA A 321 -17.24 -10.06 12.29
C ALA A 321 -16.27 -9.85 11.10
N GLY A 322 -16.76 -9.39 9.95
CA GLY A 322 -15.93 -9.23 8.75
C GLY A 322 -16.76 -8.90 7.52
N PHE A 323 -16.98 -9.87 6.63
CA PHE A 323 -17.85 -9.78 5.46
C PHE A 323 -18.40 -11.16 5.07
N THR A 324 -19.49 -11.17 4.33
CA THR A 324 -20.03 -12.40 3.72
C THR A 324 -19.71 -12.40 2.24
N ALA A 325 -19.09 -13.45 1.71
CA ALA A 325 -19.00 -13.70 0.28
C ALA A 325 -20.28 -14.41 -0.18
N THR A 326 -21.00 -13.82 -1.12
CA THR A 326 -22.29 -14.34 -1.58
C THR A 326 -22.12 -15.40 -2.69
N SER A 327 -23.19 -16.12 -3.00
CA SER A 327 -23.23 -17.03 -4.15
C SER A 327 -23.11 -16.30 -5.51
N ASN A 328 -23.45 -15.01 -5.58
CA ASN A 328 -23.30 -14.21 -6.80
C ASN A 328 -21.82 -13.97 -7.15
N GLY A 329 -20.91 -14.03 -6.17
CA GLY A 329 -19.46 -14.02 -6.37
C GLY A 329 -18.85 -15.37 -6.78
N SER A 330 -19.65 -16.41 -7.06
CA SER A 330 -19.20 -17.79 -7.29
C SER A 330 -18.29 -17.99 -8.51
N SER A 331 -18.24 -17.05 -9.45
CA SER A 331 -17.32 -17.07 -10.59
C SER A 331 -16.06 -16.23 -10.40
N THR A 332 -15.97 -15.45 -9.31
CA THR A 332 -14.93 -14.44 -9.07
C THR A 332 -14.20 -14.64 -7.77
N ILE A 333 -14.84 -14.29 -6.65
CA ILE A 333 -14.23 -14.29 -5.33
C ILE A 333 -14.67 -15.45 -4.43
N ASN A 334 -15.68 -16.22 -4.83
CA ASN A 334 -16.26 -17.31 -4.04
C ASN A 334 -16.42 -18.61 -4.86
N VAL A 335 -15.44 -18.89 -5.72
CA VAL A 335 -15.42 -20.11 -6.55
C VAL A 335 -15.27 -21.34 -5.67
N ASN A 336 -16.06 -22.37 -5.91
CA ASN A 336 -16.01 -23.60 -5.11
C ASN A 336 -14.60 -24.24 -5.14
N GLY A 337 -14.00 -24.40 -3.97
CA GLY A 337 -12.63 -24.89 -3.80
C GLY A 337 -11.53 -23.89 -4.22
N GLY A 338 -11.88 -22.70 -4.71
CA GLY A 338 -10.93 -21.62 -5.03
C GLY A 338 -10.39 -20.91 -3.79
N THR A 339 -9.17 -20.45 -3.83
CA THR A 339 -8.50 -19.70 -2.74
C THR A 339 -7.93 -18.37 -3.23
#